data_0817085b4799e1ce098b23c79272c172
#
_entry.id   0817085b4799e1ce098b23c79272c172
#
_cell.length_a   1.000
_cell.length_b   1.000
_cell.length_c   1.000
_cell.angle_alpha   90.00
_cell.angle_beta   90.00
_cell.angle_gamma   90.00
#
_symmetry.space_group_name_H-M   'P 1'
#
loop_
_entity.id
_entity.type
_entity.pdbx_description
1 polymer ?
#
loop_
_entity_poly.entity_id
_entity_poly.type
_entity_poly.pdbx_seq_one_letter_code
_entity_poly.pdbx_strand_id
1 'polypeptide(L)'
;MSDTIAAIATPGQPSAIGILRLSGPDTCAALDAVFRAKNGRPAAQQRPRAMVLGELLDETGQVIDSVLCVRFPAPHSYTGEDCAELHCHGSPIVLDTGLRALFAAGCRQAGPGEFTKRAFLNGQLDLLQAESVADLIDAETAQQAHNAVCQLDGALSRTVARIYDGLMDMAARFYAVVDYPDEDIEDLQREQMLDTLRRAQNDLEALVAGFSRGRLLKLGVPTVLLGKPNAGKSSLLNALLGYDRAIVTDIAGTTRDTVEEKVTVGGVLLRLIDTAGIRDGGDAVETMGVERSRAAAKQASLALLVLDGSRELTAEDEAAIALANTVPHLIVAVNKSDLPRALDVGALADRFDNVLSVSAATGAGLDTLTDAIAAQFPAGESTGGALLTNARQADAANRALSAVAEARGALRIGMTPDVVLTDCEAALAALGELNGKQVRDDLVDTIFSRVCVGK
;
A
#
# COMPACT_ATOMS: atom_id res chain seq x y z
N MET A 1 25.85 14.97 12.45
CA MET A 1 25.10 15.56 13.59
C MET A 1 23.66 15.56 13.18
N SER A 2 22.79 14.93 13.95
CA SER A 2 21.34 14.99 13.69
C SER A 2 20.85 16.38 14.06
N ASP A 3 20.24 17.06 13.11
CA ASP A 3 19.57 18.36 13.29
C ASP A 3 18.13 18.13 13.79
N THR A 4 17.54 19.16 14.39
CA THR A 4 16.12 19.11 14.79
C THR A 4 15.24 19.57 13.63
N ILE A 5 14.26 18.74 13.26
CA ILE A 5 13.30 19.00 12.20
C ILE A 5 11.93 19.35 12.74
N ALA A 6 11.19 20.14 11.97
CA ALA A 6 9.80 20.48 12.25
C ALA A 6 8.96 20.47 10.98
N ALA A 7 7.68 20.11 11.10
CA ALA A 7 6.70 20.18 10.01
C ALA A 7 5.27 20.28 10.54
N ILE A 8 4.36 20.74 9.68
CA ILE A 8 2.91 20.57 9.87
C ILE A 8 2.58 19.10 9.56
N ALA A 9 2.03 18.39 10.53
CA ALA A 9 1.72 16.96 10.42
C ALA A 9 0.26 16.67 10.02
N THR A 10 -0.58 17.70 9.91
CA THR A 10 -1.99 17.61 9.48
C THR A 10 -2.17 18.23 8.09
N PRO A 11 -3.26 17.88 7.35
CA PRO A 11 -3.54 18.50 6.05
C PRO A 11 -3.61 20.02 6.12
N GLY A 12 -3.17 20.70 5.05
CA GLY A 12 -3.11 22.17 4.97
C GLY A 12 -4.46 22.88 4.82
N GLN A 13 -5.58 22.16 4.82
CA GLN A 13 -6.94 22.73 4.79
C GLN A 13 -7.38 23.17 6.18
N PRO A 14 -8.23 24.21 6.32
CA PRO A 14 -8.81 24.59 7.61
C PRO A 14 -9.49 23.40 8.30
N SER A 15 -9.13 23.16 9.56
CA SER A 15 -9.63 22.03 10.35
C SER A 15 -9.81 22.46 11.82
N ALA A 16 -10.46 21.62 12.62
CA ALA A 16 -10.62 21.91 14.05
C ALA A 16 -9.27 21.86 14.81
N ILE A 17 -8.37 20.93 14.39
CA ILE A 17 -7.07 20.71 15.01
C ILE A 17 -6.01 20.67 13.93
N GLY A 18 -4.89 21.36 14.15
CA GLY A 18 -3.66 21.27 13.38
C GLY A 18 -2.50 20.90 14.29
N ILE A 19 -1.54 20.13 13.77
CA ILE A 19 -0.42 19.63 14.55
C ILE A 19 0.90 20.08 13.93
N LEU A 20 1.74 20.72 14.75
CA LEU A 20 3.16 20.93 14.46
C LEU A 20 3.95 19.81 15.14
N ARG A 21 4.79 19.11 14.41
CA ARG A 21 5.62 18.00 14.91
C ARG A 21 7.10 18.36 14.82
N LEU A 22 7.86 17.99 15.85
CA LEU A 22 9.30 18.17 15.95
C LEU A 22 9.98 16.83 16.23
N SER A 23 11.22 16.65 15.76
CA SER A 23 12.08 15.53 16.10
C SER A 23 13.55 15.96 16.03
N GLY A 24 14.33 15.59 17.03
CA GLY A 24 15.76 15.81 17.07
C GLY A 24 16.28 16.24 18.45
N PRO A 25 17.60 16.44 18.60
CA PRO A 25 18.25 16.66 19.89
C PRO A 25 17.84 17.97 20.58
N ASP A 26 17.49 19.01 19.82
CA ASP A 26 17.15 20.32 20.35
C ASP A 26 15.64 20.52 20.55
N THR A 27 14.83 19.45 20.47
CA THR A 27 13.36 19.52 20.58
C THR A 27 12.89 20.26 21.83
N CYS A 28 13.51 20.03 23.01
CA CYS A 28 13.11 20.72 24.22
C CYS A 28 13.48 22.21 24.20
N ALA A 29 14.63 22.56 23.64
CA ALA A 29 15.08 23.96 23.54
C ALA A 29 14.19 24.74 22.56
N ALA A 30 13.85 24.12 21.41
CA ALA A 30 12.94 24.72 20.45
C ALA A 30 11.52 24.92 21.03
N LEU A 31 11.01 23.94 21.80
CA LEU A 31 9.74 24.09 22.51
C LEU A 31 9.76 25.26 23.51
N ASP A 32 10.80 25.36 24.33
CA ASP A 32 10.92 26.43 25.35
C ASP A 32 10.98 27.83 24.70
N ALA A 33 11.41 27.93 23.46
CA ALA A 33 11.41 29.19 22.71
C ALA A 33 10.00 29.58 22.17
N VAL A 34 9.16 28.61 21.76
CA VAL A 34 7.89 28.88 21.09
C VAL A 34 6.65 28.51 21.90
N PHE A 35 6.80 27.79 23.03
CA PHE A 35 5.68 27.33 23.84
C PHE A 35 5.84 27.75 25.30
N ARG A 36 4.85 28.45 25.83
CA ARG A 36 4.75 28.85 27.22
C ARG A 36 3.70 28.01 27.95
N ALA A 37 4.14 27.04 28.72
CA ALA A 37 3.23 26.18 29.49
C ALA A 37 2.53 27.00 30.61
N LYS A 38 1.22 26.81 30.79
CA LYS A 38 0.46 27.47 31.88
C LYS A 38 0.92 27.07 33.26
N ASN A 39 1.55 25.90 33.43
CA ASN A 39 2.16 25.50 34.71
C ASN A 39 3.53 26.10 34.98
N GLY A 40 4.07 26.92 34.08
CA GLY A 40 5.36 27.61 34.19
C GLY A 40 6.60 26.73 34.13
N ARG A 41 6.48 25.43 33.83
CA ARG A 41 7.64 24.51 33.79
C ARG A 41 8.20 24.44 32.36
N PRO A 42 9.54 24.40 32.20
CA PRO A 42 10.20 24.16 30.93
C PRO A 42 9.78 22.81 30.28
N ALA A 43 9.94 22.69 28.99
CA ALA A 43 9.59 21.49 28.24
C ALA A 43 10.27 20.23 28.81
N ALA A 44 11.55 20.29 29.11
CA ALA A 44 12.30 19.17 29.68
C ALA A 44 11.75 18.67 31.04
N GLN A 45 11.08 19.52 31.81
CA GLN A 45 10.49 19.20 33.13
C GLN A 45 9.01 18.77 33.02
N GLN A 46 8.40 18.83 31.85
CA GLN A 46 7.04 18.34 31.65
C GLN A 46 7.01 16.81 31.71
N ARG A 47 5.90 16.26 32.23
CA ARG A 47 5.72 14.81 32.26
C ARG A 47 5.69 14.26 30.83
N PRO A 48 6.51 13.24 30.50
CA PRO A 48 6.48 12.60 29.21
C PRO A 48 5.09 12.04 28.86
N ARG A 49 4.68 12.15 27.61
CA ARG A 49 3.40 11.63 27.07
C ARG A 49 2.16 12.17 27.78
N ALA A 50 2.27 13.35 28.39
CA ALA A 50 1.15 14.06 28.98
C ALA A 50 0.90 15.37 28.22
N MET A 51 -0.35 15.63 27.92
CA MET A 51 -0.80 16.89 27.30
C MET A 51 -0.67 18.02 28.31
N VAL A 52 -0.03 19.11 27.91
CA VAL A 52 0.18 20.31 28.71
C VAL A 52 -0.43 21.50 28.01
N LEU A 53 -1.37 22.17 28.66
CA LEU A 53 -1.97 23.40 28.15
C LEU A 53 -0.98 24.56 28.25
N GLY A 54 -0.89 25.36 27.18
CA GLY A 54 -0.03 26.52 27.11
C GLY A 54 -0.39 27.46 25.97
N GLU A 55 0.50 28.36 25.69
CA GLU A 55 0.41 29.38 24.64
C GLU A 55 1.50 29.13 23.61
N LEU A 56 1.13 29.14 22.33
CA LEU A 56 2.06 29.15 21.20
C LEU A 56 2.47 30.60 20.93
N LEU A 57 3.76 30.82 20.79
CA LEU A 57 4.35 32.14 20.58
C LEU A 57 4.91 32.24 19.17
N ASP A 58 4.86 33.42 18.58
CA ASP A 58 5.62 33.74 17.38
C ASP A 58 7.09 34.07 17.69
N GLU A 59 7.87 34.36 16.65
CA GLU A 59 9.29 34.73 16.76
C GLU A 59 9.55 36.01 17.57
N THR A 60 8.53 36.85 17.79
CA THR A 60 8.59 38.08 18.59
C THR A 60 8.16 37.84 20.05
N GLY A 61 7.70 36.64 20.39
CA GLY A 61 7.17 36.28 21.71
C GLY A 61 5.69 36.66 21.90
N GLN A 62 4.98 37.05 20.82
CA GLN A 62 3.55 37.34 20.87
C GLN A 62 2.75 36.02 20.82
N VAL A 63 1.68 35.94 21.61
CA VAL A 63 0.78 34.79 21.63
C VAL A 63 -0.03 34.72 20.34
N ILE A 64 0.04 33.59 19.64
CA ILE A 64 -0.70 33.32 18.41
C ILE A 64 -1.83 32.30 18.59
N ASP A 65 -1.70 31.39 19.59
CA ASP A 65 -2.76 30.40 19.86
C ASP A 65 -2.65 29.85 21.29
N SER A 66 -3.74 29.25 21.79
CA SER A 66 -3.79 28.46 23.00
C SER A 66 -3.77 26.98 22.63
N VAL A 67 -2.68 26.27 22.95
CA VAL A 67 -2.38 24.96 22.40
C VAL A 67 -2.14 23.91 23.50
N LEU A 68 -2.21 22.64 23.10
CA LEU A 68 -1.75 21.52 23.90
C LEU A 68 -0.41 21.02 23.36
N CYS A 69 0.58 20.89 24.24
CA CYS A 69 1.88 20.33 23.91
C CYS A 69 2.05 18.95 24.51
N VAL A 70 2.64 18.02 23.77
CA VAL A 70 3.05 16.71 24.28
C VAL A 70 4.47 16.40 23.84
N ARG A 71 5.24 15.79 24.74
CA ARG A 71 6.64 15.39 24.52
C ARG A 71 6.83 13.89 24.61
N PHE A 72 7.62 13.34 23.70
CA PHE A 72 8.00 11.93 23.62
C PHE A 72 9.53 11.81 23.69
N PRO A 73 10.12 11.55 24.85
CA PRO A 73 11.58 11.43 24.99
C PRO A 73 12.13 10.19 24.27
N ALA A 74 13.33 10.32 23.71
CA ALA A 74 14.13 9.22 23.22
C ALA A 74 14.35 8.14 24.29
N PRO A 75 14.47 6.85 23.92
CA PRO A 75 14.26 6.28 22.58
C PRO A 75 12.78 5.96 22.28
N HIS A 76 11.87 6.26 23.21
CA HIS A 76 10.48 5.85 23.17
C HIS A 76 9.58 6.89 22.49
N SER A 77 9.92 7.26 21.27
CA SER A 77 9.19 8.13 20.36
C SER A 77 9.00 7.48 19.00
N TYR A 78 8.29 8.14 18.09
CA TYR A 78 8.11 7.62 16.74
C TYR A 78 9.42 7.48 15.96
N THR A 79 10.30 8.47 16.05
CA THR A 79 11.60 8.48 15.35
C THR A 79 12.74 7.84 16.14
N GLY A 80 12.52 7.50 17.42
CA GLY A 80 13.59 7.10 18.35
C GLY A 80 14.41 8.27 18.88
N GLU A 81 14.18 9.50 18.41
CA GLU A 81 14.77 10.74 18.91
C GLU A 81 13.83 11.44 19.92
N ASP A 82 14.25 12.54 20.52
CA ASP A 82 13.31 13.41 21.23
C ASP A 82 12.31 14.00 20.25
N CYS A 83 11.02 13.77 20.50
CA CYS A 83 9.92 14.27 19.68
C CYS A 83 8.95 15.09 20.49
N ALA A 84 8.25 16.00 19.83
CA ALA A 84 7.13 16.72 20.40
C ALA A 84 6.05 17.06 19.37
N GLU A 85 4.86 17.30 19.88
CA GLU A 85 3.72 17.77 19.08
C GLU A 85 3.05 18.95 19.78
N LEU A 86 2.73 19.98 19.01
CA LEU A 86 1.91 21.12 19.39
C LEU A 86 0.56 20.98 18.67
N HIS A 87 -0.50 20.76 19.43
CA HIS A 87 -1.87 20.65 18.94
C HIS A 87 -2.52 22.01 19.01
N CYS A 88 -2.64 22.64 17.84
CA CYS A 88 -3.13 23.99 17.62
C CYS A 88 -4.56 23.96 17.06
N HIS A 89 -5.22 25.11 17.02
CA HIS A 89 -6.36 25.27 16.13
C HIS A 89 -5.90 25.15 14.67
N GLY A 90 -6.63 24.41 13.85
CA GLY A 90 -6.24 24.03 12.48
C GLY A 90 -6.37 25.15 11.46
N SER A 91 -6.01 26.38 11.83
CA SER A 91 -5.89 27.51 10.91
C SER A 91 -4.55 27.44 10.17
N PRO A 92 -4.53 27.44 8.81
CA PRO A 92 -3.27 27.45 8.05
C PRO A 92 -2.32 28.58 8.46
N ILE A 93 -2.87 29.77 8.80
CA ILE A 93 -2.08 30.93 9.24
C ILE A 93 -1.40 30.65 10.61
N VAL A 94 -2.15 30.07 11.56
CA VAL A 94 -1.61 29.72 12.88
C VAL A 94 -0.48 28.71 12.75
N LEU A 95 -0.72 27.66 11.93
CA LEU A 95 0.27 26.60 11.71
C LEU A 95 1.53 27.11 10.99
N ASP A 96 1.38 27.94 9.95
CA ASP A 96 2.51 28.55 9.25
C ASP A 96 3.32 29.48 10.17
N THR A 97 2.63 30.33 10.97
CA THR A 97 3.31 31.21 11.91
C THR A 97 4.06 30.44 13.00
N GLY A 98 3.42 29.40 13.56
CA GLY A 98 4.07 28.52 14.53
C GLY A 98 5.26 27.74 13.97
N LEU A 99 5.15 27.29 12.71
CA LEU A 99 6.25 26.62 12.03
C LEU A 99 7.44 27.56 11.79
N ARG A 100 7.20 28.81 11.40
CA ARG A 100 8.26 29.83 11.26
C ARG A 100 8.93 30.12 12.59
N ALA A 101 8.15 30.22 13.69
CA ALA A 101 8.72 30.39 15.02
C ALA A 101 9.65 29.23 15.39
N LEU A 102 9.30 28.00 15.06
CA LEU A 102 10.17 26.84 15.25
C LEU A 102 11.45 26.91 14.40
N PHE A 103 11.37 27.43 13.16
CA PHE A 103 12.56 27.66 12.34
C PHE A 103 13.46 28.74 12.95
N ALA A 104 12.90 29.82 13.45
CA ALA A 104 13.65 30.84 14.18
C ALA A 104 14.29 30.31 15.48
N ALA A 105 13.67 29.29 16.09
CA ALA A 105 14.23 28.56 17.24
C ALA A 105 15.28 27.49 16.88
N GLY A 106 15.69 27.40 15.59
CA GLY A 106 16.77 26.53 15.14
C GLY A 106 16.32 25.20 14.52
N CYS A 107 15.02 24.95 14.38
CA CYS A 107 14.54 23.80 13.63
C CYS A 107 14.72 23.99 12.13
N ARG A 108 14.95 22.90 11.41
CA ARG A 108 14.88 22.86 9.95
C ARG A 108 13.54 22.30 9.48
N GLN A 109 13.10 22.70 8.29
CA GLN A 109 11.95 22.07 7.62
C GLN A 109 12.24 20.58 7.39
N ALA A 110 11.32 19.71 7.81
CA ALA A 110 11.40 18.31 7.50
C ALA A 110 11.16 18.07 6.00
N GLY A 111 11.93 17.15 5.40
CA GLY A 111 11.68 16.64 4.06
C GLY A 111 10.48 15.69 4.02
N PRO A 112 10.01 15.31 2.82
CA PRO A 112 8.99 14.28 2.68
C PRO A 112 9.42 12.97 3.35
N GLY A 113 8.53 12.38 4.17
CA GLY A 113 8.78 11.12 4.87
C GLY A 113 9.95 11.12 5.87
N GLU A 114 10.53 12.28 6.21
CA GLU A 114 11.76 12.32 7.03
C GLU A 114 11.57 11.77 8.44
N PHE A 115 10.42 11.95 9.06
CA PHE A 115 10.17 11.35 10.38
C PHE A 115 10.17 9.81 10.31
N THR A 116 9.55 9.23 9.29
CA THR A 116 9.53 7.77 9.08
C THR A 116 10.92 7.26 8.68
N LYS A 117 11.67 8.03 7.86
CA LYS A 117 13.07 7.72 7.54
C LYS A 117 13.94 7.66 8.80
N ARG A 118 13.80 8.64 9.72
CA ARG A 118 14.51 8.62 11.00
C ARG A 118 14.09 7.45 11.88
N ALA A 119 12.79 7.11 11.91
CA ALA A 119 12.30 5.92 12.60
C ALA A 119 12.97 4.64 12.08
N PHE A 120 13.11 4.49 10.77
CA PHE A 120 13.82 3.39 10.13
C PHE A 120 15.33 3.39 10.49
N LEU A 121 16.02 4.52 10.32
CA LEU A 121 17.45 4.62 10.60
C LEU A 121 17.78 4.38 12.09
N ASN A 122 16.88 4.72 12.98
CA ASN A 122 17.02 4.51 14.42
C ASN A 122 16.46 3.14 14.89
N GLY A 123 16.08 2.25 13.96
CA GLY A 123 15.62 0.89 14.26
C GLY A 123 14.25 0.79 14.93
N GLN A 124 13.43 1.86 14.90
CA GLN A 124 12.05 1.81 15.40
C GLN A 124 11.12 1.04 14.42
N LEU A 125 11.42 1.11 13.14
CA LEU A 125 10.73 0.41 12.05
C LEU A 125 11.77 -0.26 11.16
N ASP A 126 11.44 -1.40 10.56
CA ASP A 126 12.17 -1.92 9.41
C ASP A 126 11.63 -1.30 8.11
N LEU A 127 12.26 -1.64 6.96
CA LEU A 127 11.89 -1.05 5.67
C LEU A 127 10.48 -1.44 5.22
N LEU A 128 10.05 -2.69 5.48
CA LEU A 128 8.69 -3.16 5.14
C LEU A 128 7.63 -2.42 5.96
N GLN A 129 7.89 -2.21 7.25
CA GLN A 129 7.03 -1.43 8.14
C GLN A 129 6.98 0.05 7.72
N ALA A 130 8.13 0.62 7.35
CA ALA A 130 8.20 2.01 6.88
C ALA A 130 7.41 2.22 5.57
N GLU A 131 7.50 1.29 4.61
CA GLU A 131 6.69 1.31 3.39
C GLU A 131 5.18 1.20 3.69
N SER A 132 4.80 0.39 4.71
CA SER A 132 3.40 0.23 5.09
C SER A 132 2.77 1.47 5.70
N VAL A 133 3.56 2.41 6.24
CA VAL A 133 3.05 3.72 6.70
C VAL A 133 2.46 4.51 5.54
N ALA A 134 3.15 4.55 4.39
CA ALA A 134 2.62 5.19 3.20
C ALA A 134 1.36 4.48 2.68
N ASP A 135 1.39 3.14 2.63
CA ASP A 135 0.25 2.33 2.20
C ASP A 135 -0.99 2.55 3.08
N LEU A 136 -0.80 2.76 4.39
CA LEU A 136 -1.89 3.05 5.32
C LEU A 136 -2.49 4.44 5.10
N ILE A 137 -1.66 5.45 4.80
CA ILE A 137 -2.10 6.82 4.52
C ILE A 137 -2.89 6.88 3.21
N ASP A 138 -2.41 6.16 2.18
CA ASP A 138 -2.97 6.14 0.84
C ASP A 138 -4.14 5.14 0.70
N ALA A 139 -4.51 4.43 1.78
CA ALA A 139 -5.57 3.44 1.75
C ALA A 139 -6.93 4.06 1.43
N GLU A 140 -7.58 3.59 0.37
CA GLU A 140 -8.89 4.02 -0.11
C GLU A 140 -10.02 3.05 0.32
N THR A 141 -9.65 1.85 0.84
CA THR A 141 -10.60 0.86 1.35
C THR A 141 -10.20 0.36 2.74
N ALA A 142 -11.20 -0.08 3.52
CA ALA A 142 -10.94 -0.68 4.84
C ALA A 142 -9.99 -1.90 4.75
N GLN A 143 -10.06 -2.64 3.66
CA GLN A 143 -9.21 -3.81 3.40
C GLN A 143 -7.75 -3.43 3.15
N GLN A 144 -7.51 -2.35 2.37
CA GLN A 144 -6.16 -1.80 2.19
C GLN A 144 -5.59 -1.33 3.53
N ALA A 145 -6.37 -0.54 4.29
CA ALA A 145 -5.95 -0.06 5.61
C ALA A 145 -5.64 -1.21 6.57
N HIS A 146 -6.50 -2.25 6.63
CA HIS A 146 -6.25 -3.42 7.47
C HIS A 146 -4.95 -4.16 7.08
N ASN A 147 -4.72 -4.39 5.79
CA ASN A 147 -3.47 -5.01 5.33
C ASN A 147 -2.24 -4.18 5.69
N ALA A 148 -2.31 -2.86 5.48
CA ALA A 148 -1.21 -1.96 5.83
C ALA A 148 -0.92 -1.96 7.35
N VAL A 149 -1.95 -1.99 8.20
CA VAL A 149 -1.80 -2.14 9.67
C VAL A 149 -1.13 -3.46 10.02
N CYS A 150 -1.55 -4.59 9.43
CA CYS A 150 -0.92 -5.88 9.66
C CYS A 150 0.57 -5.89 9.25
N GLN A 151 0.92 -5.21 8.16
CA GLN A 151 2.32 -5.06 7.73
C GLN A 151 3.09 -4.14 8.69
N LEU A 152 2.50 -3.03 9.13
CA LEU A 152 3.10 -2.13 10.12
C LEU A 152 3.35 -2.85 11.44
N ASP A 153 2.46 -3.76 11.85
CA ASP A 153 2.65 -4.66 12.99
C ASP A 153 3.72 -5.75 12.76
N GLY A 154 4.36 -5.76 11.59
CA GLY A 154 5.47 -6.64 11.25
C GLY A 154 5.09 -8.04 10.79
N ALA A 155 3.89 -8.27 10.27
CA ALA A 155 3.49 -9.60 9.78
C ALA A 155 4.42 -10.12 8.67
N LEU A 156 4.70 -9.29 7.66
CA LEU A 156 5.63 -9.63 6.58
C LEU A 156 7.08 -9.68 7.08
N SER A 157 7.48 -8.73 7.93
CA SER A 157 8.82 -8.65 8.53
C SER A 157 9.17 -9.91 9.31
N ARG A 158 8.26 -10.43 10.12
CA ARG A 158 8.47 -11.68 10.87
C ARG A 158 8.65 -12.89 9.94
N THR A 159 7.91 -12.93 8.83
CA THR A 159 8.05 -14.01 7.85
C THR A 159 9.42 -13.96 7.16
N VAL A 160 9.83 -12.77 6.71
CA VAL A 160 11.15 -12.56 6.08
C VAL A 160 12.28 -12.82 7.07
N ALA A 161 12.16 -12.35 8.32
CA ALA A 161 13.17 -12.59 9.37
C ALA A 161 13.34 -14.07 9.66
N ARG A 162 12.25 -14.84 9.77
CA ARG A 162 12.34 -16.30 9.99
C ARG A 162 13.12 -17.02 8.89
N ILE A 163 12.90 -16.66 7.63
CA ILE A 163 13.63 -17.21 6.49
C ILE A 163 15.10 -16.80 6.56
N TYR A 164 15.35 -15.52 6.78
CA TYR A 164 16.70 -14.94 6.88
C TYR A 164 17.51 -15.60 8.00
N ASP A 165 16.94 -15.67 9.21
CA ASP A 165 17.62 -16.21 10.38
C ASP A 165 17.92 -17.70 10.21
N GLY A 166 17.00 -18.46 9.58
CA GLY A 166 17.23 -19.88 9.28
C GLY A 166 18.40 -20.11 8.31
N LEU A 167 18.48 -19.30 7.25
CA LEU A 167 19.60 -19.36 6.30
C LEU A 167 20.91 -18.85 6.92
N MET A 168 20.85 -17.80 7.74
CA MET A 168 22.00 -17.23 8.42
C MET A 168 22.58 -18.22 9.45
N ASP A 169 21.73 -18.88 10.25
CA ASP A 169 22.19 -19.91 11.21
C ASP A 169 22.87 -21.08 10.47
N MET A 170 22.30 -21.52 9.35
CA MET A 170 22.89 -22.57 8.51
C MET A 170 24.27 -22.14 7.97
N ALA A 171 24.39 -20.93 7.41
CA ALA A 171 25.64 -20.41 6.88
C ALA A 171 26.69 -20.21 7.99
N ALA A 172 26.31 -19.66 9.13
CA ALA A 172 27.20 -19.42 10.27
C ALA A 172 27.79 -20.73 10.82
N ARG A 173 26.97 -21.77 10.99
CA ARG A 173 27.45 -23.10 11.43
C ARG A 173 28.43 -23.70 10.44
N PHE A 174 28.18 -23.57 9.15
CA PHE A 174 29.09 -24.07 8.14
C PHE A 174 30.46 -23.35 8.21
N TYR A 175 30.46 -22.00 8.30
CA TYR A 175 31.71 -21.25 8.44
C TYR A 175 32.46 -21.64 9.71
N ALA A 176 31.77 -21.86 10.83
CA ALA A 176 32.38 -22.28 12.08
C ALA A 176 33.12 -23.62 11.90
N VAL A 177 32.53 -24.60 11.20
CA VAL A 177 33.20 -25.91 10.94
C VAL A 177 34.41 -25.76 10.01
N VAL A 178 34.35 -24.86 9.01
CA VAL A 178 35.46 -24.62 8.07
C VAL A 178 36.61 -23.87 8.75
N ASP A 179 36.32 -22.84 9.56
CA ASP A 179 37.31 -21.98 10.16
C ASP A 179 37.97 -22.62 11.42
N TYR A 180 37.26 -23.54 12.10
CA TYR A 180 37.72 -24.17 13.33
C TYR A 180 37.64 -25.72 13.25
N PRO A 181 38.38 -26.35 12.32
CA PRO A 181 38.29 -27.78 12.08
C PRO A 181 38.78 -28.65 13.26
N ASP A 182 39.51 -28.09 14.21
CA ASP A 182 40.02 -28.77 15.40
C ASP A 182 39.10 -28.63 16.63
N GLU A 183 37.98 -27.90 16.52
CA GLU A 183 36.99 -27.81 17.58
C GLU A 183 35.87 -28.83 17.36
N ASP A 184 35.36 -29.41 18.48
CA ASP A 184 34.24 -30.39 18.45
C ASP A 184 32.90 -29.64 18.08
N ILE A 185 32.86 -28.99 16.91
CA ILE A 185 31.65 -28.38 16.37
C ILE A 185 30.87 -29.45 15.62
N GLU A 186 29.62 -29.71 16.03
CA GLU A 186 28.77 -30.67 15.32
C GLU A 186 28.63 -30.28 13.84
N ASP A 187 29.12 -31.18 12.96
CA ASP A 187 28.96 -31.06 11.52
C ASP A 187 27.46 -30.86 11.14
N LEU A 188 27.18 -29.87 10.37
CA LEU A 188 25.82 -29.66 9.88
C LEU A 188 25.47 -30.77 8.88
N GLN A 189 24.59 -31.69 9.31
CA GLN A 189 24.23 -32.82 8.47
C GLN A 189 23.51 -32.35 7.20
N ARG A 190 23.83 -32.92 6.07
CA ARG A 190 23.24 -32.62 4.76
C ARG A 190 21.70 -32.61 4.79
N GLU A 191 21.10 -33.50 5.55
CA GLU A 191 19.63 -33.58 5.71
C GLU A 191 19.06 -32.35 6.40
N GLN A 192 19.74 -31.81 7.41
CA GLN A 192 19.33 -30.58 8.11
C GLN A 192 19.42 -29.37 7.20
N MET A 193 20.48 -29.27 6.37
CA MET A 193 20.61 -28.22 5.35
C MET A 193 19.48 -28.31 4.33
N LEU A 194 19.20 -29.51 3.80
CA LEU A 194 18.10 -29.72 2.86
C LEU A 194 16.75 -29.36 3.44
N ASP A 195 16.50 -29.64 4.72
CA ASP A 195 15.26 -29.29 5.40
C ASP A 195 15.13 -27.78 5.58
N THR A 196 16.21 -27.09 5.97
CA THR A 196 16.24 -25.62 6.10
C THR A 196 15.97 -24.95 4.76
N LEU A 197 16.68 -25.35 3.69
CA LEU A 197 16.48 -24.83 2.34
C LEU A 197 15.07 -25.12 1.81
N ARG A 198 14.51 -26.29 2.11
CA ARG A 198 13.15 -26.65 1.72
C ARG A 198 12.11 -25.75 2.39
N ARG A 199 12.25 -25.49 3.70
CA ARG A 199 11.35 -24.59 4.44
C ARG A 199 11.45 -23.18 3.89
N ALA A 200 12.66 -22.67 3.70
CA ALA A 200 12.90 -21.34 3.13
C ALA A 200 12.27 -21.22 1.73
N GLN A 201 12.43 -22.24 0.88
CA GLN A 201 11.84 -22.25 -0.46
C GLN A 201 10.31 -22.24 -0.40
N ASN A 202 9.67 -23.07 0.42
CA ASN A 202 8.22 -23.13 0.54
C ASN A 202 7.65 -21.79 1.04
N ASP A 203 8.28 -21.16 2.04
CA ASP A 203 7.86 -19.86 2.56
C ASP A 203 8.00 -18.77 1.50
N LEU A 204 9.08 -18.76 0.72
CA LEU A 204 9.30 -17.80 -0.38
C LEU A 204 8.32 -18.02 -1.54
N GLU A 205 8.05 -19.28 -1.91
CA GLU A 205 7.04 -19.62 -2.93
C GLU A 205 5.66 -19.09 -2.54
N ALA A 206 5.27 -19.24 -1.27
CA ALA A 206 4.01 -18.72 -0.75
C ALA A 206 3.95 -17.19 -0.81
N LEU A 207 5.03 -16.48 -0.46
CA LEU A 207 5.13 -15.03 -0.55
C LEU A 207 5.02 -14.54 -2.00
N VAL A 208 5.77 -15.16 -2.92
CA VAL A 208 5.77 -14.79 -4.34
C VAL A 208 4.42 -15.07 -4.99
N ALA A 209 3.80 -16.22 -4.70
CA ALA A 209 2.47 -16.56 -5.20
C ALA A 209 1.40 -15.55 -4.74
N GLY A 210 1.55 -14.97 -3.55
CA GLY A 210 0.66 -13.95 -3.02
C GLY A 210 0.79 -12.56 -3.66
N PHE A 211 1.85 -12.30 -4.43
CA PHE A 211 2.17 -10.96 -4.94
C PHE A 211 1.09 -10.37 -5.84
N SER A 212 0.57 -11.15 -6.79
CA SER A 212 -0.48 -10.66 -7.71
C SER A 212 -1.69 -10.15 -6.95
N ARG A 213 -2.10 -10.85 -5.90
CA ARG A 213 -3.20 -10.47 -5.01
C ARG A 213 -2.86 -9.23 -4.18
N GLY A 214 -1.67 -9.19 -3.58
CA GLY A 214 -1.21 -8.01 -2.82
C GLY A 214 -1.14 -6.76 -3.69
N ARG A 215 -0.71 -6.89 -4.94
CA ARG A 215 -0.70 -5.80 -5.92
C ARG A 215 -2.11 -5.31 -6.27
N LEU A 216 -3.05 -6.22 -6.52
CA LEU A 216 -4.44 -5.86 -6.79
C LEU A 216 -5.10 -5.20 -5.58
N LEU A 217 -4.80 -5.69 -4.38
CA LEU A 217 -5.27 -5.08 -3.13
C LEU A 217 -4.76 -3.64 -3.00
N LYS A 218 -3.46 -3.40 -3.21
CA LYS A 218 -2.85 -2.07 -3.08
C LYS A 218 -3.27 -1.08 -4.17
N LEU A 219 -3.19 -1.50 -5.44
CA LEU A 219 -3.38 -0.60 -6.58
C LEU A 219 -4.84 -0.53 -7.08
N GLY A 220 -5.69 -1.39 -6.57
CA GLY A 220 -7.02 -1.61 -7.10
C GLY A 220 -7.02 -2.58 -8.30
N VAL A 221 -8.19 -3.13 -8.61
CA VAL A 221 -8.40 -4.09 -9.69
C VAL A 221 -8.58 -3.33 -11.00
N PRO A 222 -7.66 -3.46 -11.98
CA PRO A 222 -7.84 -2.88 -13.30
C PRO A 222 -9.09 -3.46 -13.97
N THR A 223 -10.08 -2.61 -14.21
CA THR A 223 -11.44 -3.03 -14.63
C THR A 223 -11.82 -2.35 -15.93
N VAL A 224 -12.33 -3.11 -16.88
CA VAL A 224 -12.89 -2.60 -18.15
C VAL A 224 -14.39 -2.83 -18.20
N LEU A 225 -15.16 -1.80 -18.63
CA LEU A 225 -16.58 -1.91 -18.93
C LEU A 225 -16.75 -2.15 -20.43
N LEU A 226 -17.28 -3.32 -20.78
CA LEU A 226 -17.53 -3.74 -22.15
C LEU A 226 -19.04 -3.83 -22.45
N GLY A 227 -19.40 -3.71 -23.69
CA GLY A 227 -20.79 -3.77 -24.17
C GLY A 227 -21.06 -2.73 -25.24
N LYS A 228 -22.07 -2.94 -26.06
CA LYS A 228 -22.46 -2.04 -27.17
C LYS A 228 -22.88 -0.65 -26.68
N PRO A 229 -22.94 0.36 -27.54
CA PRO A 229 -23.55 1.65 -27.23
C PRO A 229 -24.97 1.47 -26.67
N ASN A 230 -25.34 2.31 -25.68
CA ASN A 230 -26.67 2.30 -25.05
C ASN A 230 -27.07 1.02 -24.29
N ALA A 231 -26.14 0.09 -24.03
CA ALA A 231 -26.38 -1.03 -23.11
C ALA A 231 -26.51 -0.58 -21.65
N GLY A 232 -26.11 0.67 -21.35
CA GLY A 232 -26.22 1.28 -20.02
C GLY A 232 -24.93 1.24 -19.20
N LYS A 233 -23.76 1.18 -19.84
CA LYS A 233 -22.45 1.19 -19.18
C LYS A 233 -22.26 2.40 -18.25
N SER A 234 -22.48 3.61 -18.77
CA SER A 234 -22.37 4.86 -17.97
C SER A 234 -23.41 4.92 -16.86
N SER A 235 -24.63 4.44 -17.12
CA SER A 235 -25.68 4.37 -16.09
C SER A 235 -25.33 3.38 -14.98
N LEU A 236 -24.78 2.22 -15.33
CA LEU A 236 -24.31 1.22 -14.35
C LEU A 236 -23.15 1.76 -13.53
N LEU A 237 -22.20 2.41 -14.16
CA LEU A 237 -21.08 3.06 -13.46
C LEU A 237 -21.58 4.11 -12.47
N ASN A 238 -22.46 5.01 -12.90
CA ASN A 238 -23.04 6.03 -12.02
C ASN A 238 -23.86 5.42 -10.89
N ALA A 239 -24.58 4.32 -11.14
CA ALA A 239 -25.30 3.60 -10.10
C ALA A 239 -24.35 2.98 -9.07
N LEU A 240 -23.24 2.38 -9.50
CA LEU A 240 -22.20 1.86 -8.59
C LEU A 240 -21.52 2.96 -7.78
N LEU A 241 -21.22 4.11 -8.41
CA LEU A 241 -20.66 5.30 -7.72
C LEU A 241 -21.60 5.88 -6.66
N GLY A 242 -22.92 5.81 -6.89
CA GLY A 242 -23.93 6.31 -5.95
C GLY A 242 -24.32 5.29 -4.87
N TYR A 243 -24.07 4.02 -5.10
CA TYR A 243 -24.52 2.91 -4.25
C TYR A 243 -23.60 2.70 -3.03
N ASP A 244 -22.32 2.56 -3.25
CA ASP A 244 -21.31 2.58 -2.21
C ASP A 244 -20.85 4.04 -2.09
N ARG A 245 -21.03 4.68 -0.93
CA ARG A 245 -20.55 6.05 -0.71
C ARG A 245 -19.04 6.10 -0.96
N ALA A 246 -18.67 6.12 -2.24
CA ALA A 246 -17.31 6.31 -2.67
C ALA A 246 -16.84 7.65 -2.08
N ILE A 247 -15.85 7.60 -1.21
CA ILE A 247 -15.08 8.77 -0.85
C ILE A 247 -14.28 9.09 -2.11
N VAL A 248 -14.88 9.85 -3.01
CA VAL A 248 -14.17 10.43 -4.15
C VAL A 248 -13.23 11.47 -3.55
N THR A 249 -12.00 11.09 -3.33
CA THR A 249 -10.94 12.05 -2.99
C THR A 249 -10.53 12.75 -4.28
N ASP A 250 -11.13 13.89 -4.56
CA ASP A 250 -10.60 14.88 -5.50
C ASP A 250 -9.29 15.45 -4.93
N ILE A 251 -8.22 14.69 -4.99
CA ILE A 251 -6.87 15.23 -4.80
C ILE A 251 -6.43 15.73 -6.17
N ALA A 252 -6.74 16.98 -6.44
CA ALA A 252 -6.17 17.74 -7.54
C ALA A 252 -4.65 17.84 -7.30
N GLY A 253 -3.83 17.11 -8.05
CA GLY A 253 -2.39 17.40 -8.01
C GLY A 253 -1.39 16.29 -8.32
N THR A 254 -1.77 15.11 -8.80
CA THR A 254 -0.76 14.13 -9.24
C THR A 254 -0.99 13.70 -10.69
N THR A 255 -0.09 14.23 -11.54
CA THR A 255 0.41 13.73 -12.83
C THR A 255 -0.53 13.52 -14.02
N ARG A 256 -0.04 13.96 -15.16
CA ARG A 256 -0.45 13.97 -16.57
C ARG A 256 -0.66 12.60 -17.22
N ASP A 257 -1.15 11.60 -16.52
CA ASP A 257 -1.48 10.31 -17.13
C ASP A 257 -3.00 10.10 -17.08
N THR A 258 -3.55 9.50 -18.13
CA THR A 258 -4.97 9.19 -18.40
C THR A 258 -5.84 9.17 -17.14
N VAL A 259 -6.91 9.98 -17.11
CA VAL A 259 -7.86 10.08 -15.99
C VAL A 259 -8.49 8.69 -15.77
N GLU A 260 -7.86 7.91 -14.90
CA GLU A 260 -8.42 6.65 -14.41
C GLU A 260 -9.41 6.98 -13.29
N GLU A 261 -10.64 6.52 -13.41
CA GLU A 261 -11.62 6.64 -12.33
C GLU A 261 -11.49 5.46 -11.39
N LYS A 262 -11.57 5.72 -10.09
CA LYS A 262 -11.57 4.71 -9.05
C LYS A 262 -12.95 4.63 -8.43
N VAL A 263 -13.44 3.42 -8.19
CA VAL A 263 -14.70 3.16 -7.50
C VAL A 263 -14.53 1.99 -6.55
N THR A 264 -15.03 2.13 -5.32
CA THR A 264 -15.08 1.03 -4.37
C THR A 264 -16.41 0.31 -4.51
N VAL A 265 -16.38 -1.00 -4.71
CA VAL A 265 -17.56 -1.85 -4.85
C VAL A 265 -17.38 -3.09 -3.98
N GLY A 266 -18.25 -3.28 -2.98
CA GLY A 266 -18.15 -4.41 -2.05
C GLY A 266 -16.82 -4.47 -1.28
N GLY A 267 -16.23 -3.32 -0.98
CA GLY A 267 -14.92 -3.24 -0.33
C GLY A 267 -13.72 -3.47 -1.26
N VAL A 268 -13.94 -3.75 -2.55
CA VAL A 268 -12.90 -3.89 -3.57
C VAL A 268 -12.73 -2.58 -4.31
N LEU A 269 -11.51 -2.08 -4.38
CA LEU A 269 -11.17 -0.91 -5.19
C LEU A 269 -11.06 -1.32 -6.66
N LEU A 270 -11.95 -0.81 -7.50
CA LEU A 270 -11.90 -0.98 -8.95
C LEU A 270 -11.25 0.26 -9.58
N ARG A 271 -10.27 0.05 -10.44
CA ARG A 271 -9.62 1.08 -11.25
C ARG A 271 -10.10 0.96 -12.68
N LEU A 272 -10.95 1.88 -13.10
CA LEU A 272 -11.60 1.85 -14.40
C LEU A 272 -10.63 2.31 -15.48
N ILE A 273 -10.42 1.45 -16.48
CA ILE A 273 -9.56 1.73 -17.64
C ILE A 273 -10.44 2.25 -18.78
N ASP A 274 -10.00 3.34 -19.44
CA ASP A 274 -10.66 3.95 -20.61
C ASP A 274 -12.09 4.49 -20.36
N THR A 275 -12.21 5.34 -19.35
CA THR A 275 -13.49 6.01 -19.02
C THR A 275 -13.90 7.09 -20.04
N ALA A 276 -12.99 7.55 -20.90
CA ALA A 276 -13.29 8.57 -21.93
C ALA A 276 -14.37 8.12 -22.92
N GLY A 277 -14.39 6.85 -23.30
CA GLY A 277 -15.47 6.29 -24.15
C GLY A 277 -16.80 6.10 -23.44
N ILE A 278 -16.85 6.26 -22.11
CA ILE A 278 -18.05 6.10 -21.29
C ILE A 278 -18.76 7.44 -21.06
N ARG A 279 -18.01 8.54 -20.97
CA ARG A 279 -18.54 9.90 -20.71
C ARG A 279 -18.98 10.66 -21.96
N ASP A 280 -18.23 10.51 -23.04
CA ASP A 280 -18.55 11.16 -24.31
C ASP A 280 -19.58 10.29 -25.09
N GLY A 281 -20.86 10.49 -24.82
CA GLY A 281 -21.96 9.84 -25.54
C GLY A 281 -22.08 10.28 -27.02
N GLY A 282 -20.97 10.53 -27.72
CA GLY A 282 -20.89 11.08 -29.05
C GLY A 282 -20.56 10.01 -30.11
N ASP A 283 -21.40 10.01 -31.18
CA ASP A 283 -21.39 9.16 -32.36
C ASP A 283 -20.16 9.29 -33.30
N ALA A 284 -19.01 9.70 -32.83
CA ALA A 284 -17.86 9.92 -33.69
C ALA A 284 -16.70 8.95 -33.33
N VAL A 285 -16.47 8.03 -34.27
CA VAL A 285 -15.28 7.16 -34.41
C VAL A 285 -15.40 5.76 -33.81
N GLU A 286 -16.27 4.95 -34.36
CA GLU A 286 -16.43 3.49 -34.09
C GLU A 286 -15.13 2.68 -34.17
N THR A 287 -14.26 2.97 -35.13
CA THR A 287 -13.00 2.21 -35.35
C THR A 287 -11.97 2.46 -34.26
N MET A 288 -11.82 3.70 -33.75
CA MET A 288 -10.92 4.01 -32.64
C MET A 288 -11.42 3.46 -31.29
N GLY A 289 -12.73 3.30 -31.12
CA GLY A 289 -13.34 2.70 -29.94
C GLY A 289 -12.99 1.22 -29.76
N VAL A 290 -12.98 0.45 -30.85
CA VAL A 290 -12.67 -1.00 -30.80
C VAL A 290 -11.19 -1.26 -30.45
N GLU A 291 -10.26 -0.49 -31.01
CA GLU A 291 -8.83 -0.64 -30.69
C GLU A 291 -8.52 -0.25 -29.24
N ARG A 292 -9.14 0.81 -28.73
CA ARG A 292 -9.03 1.23 -27.31
C ARG A 292 -9.59 0.16 -26.39
N SER A 293 -10.79 -0.36 -26.66
CA SER A 293 -11.38 -1.43 -25.85
C SER A 293 -10.53 -2.69 -25.85
N ARG A 294 -9.86 -3.04 -26.95
CA ARG A 294 -8.90 -4.15 -27.00
C ARG A 294 -7.65 -3.88 -26.19
N ALA A 295 -7.13 -2.65 -26.23
CA ALA A 295 -5.98 -2.27 -25.42
C ALA A 295 -6.32 -2.27 -23.93
N ALA A 296 -7.49 -1.76 -23.55
CA ALA A 296 -8.00 -1.77 -22.19
C ALA A 296 -8.20 -3.20 -21.66
N ALA A 297 -8.81 -4.09 -22.47
CA ALA A 297 -9.02 -5.49 -22.09
C ALA A 297 -7.72 -6.24 -21.83
N LYS A 298 -6.63 -5.94 -22.57
CA LYS A 298 -5.30 -6.55 -22.32
C LYS A 298 -4.69 -6.16 -20.97
N GLN A 299 -5.06 -5.01 -20.44
CA GLN A 299 -4.54 -4.49 -19.17
C GLN A 299 -5.47 -4.79 -17.99
N ALA A 300 -6.74 -5.16 -18.29
CA ALA A 300 -7.74 -5.41 -17.28
C ALA A 300 -7.54 -6.78 -16.61
N SER A 301 -7.84 -6.81 -15.31
CA SER A 301 -7.99 -8.05 -14.53
C SER A 301 -9.46 -8.46 -14.40
N LEU A 302 -10.39 -7.50 -14.51
CA LEU A 302 -11.83 -7.73 -14.46
C LEU A 302 -12.51 -7.09 -15.68
N ALA A 303 -13.37 -7.85 -16.35
CA ALA A 303 -14.32 -7.33 -17.32
C ALA A 303 -15.73 -7.31 -16.72
N LEU A 304 -16.37 -6.16 -16.73
CA LEU A 304 -17.80 -6.01 -16.51
C LEU A 304 -18.47 -5.88 -17.87
N LEU A 305 -19.04 -6.98 -18.37
CA LEU A 305 -19.75 -7.00 -19.64
C LEU A 305 -21.21 -6.61 -19.44
N VAL A 306 -21.62 -5.48 -19.98
CA VAL A 306 -22.99 -4.95 -19.85
C VAL A 306 -23.78 -5.26 -21.10
N LEU A 307 -24.82 -6.07 -20.96
CA LEU A 307 -25.76 -6.45 -22.01
C LEU A 307 -27.13 -5.84 -21.77
N ASP A 308 -27.82 -5.44 -22.81
CA ASP A 308 -29.21 -4.93 -22.74
C ASP A 308 -30.22 -6.09 -22.69
N GLY A 309 -30.78 -6.37 -21.51
CA GLY A 309 -31.75 -7.46 -21.32
C GLY A 309 -33.08 -7.31 -22.03
N SER A 310 -33.39 -6.09 -22.52
CA SER A 310 -34.65 -5.80 -23.27
C SER A 310 -34.59 -6.10 -24.75
N ARG A 311 -33.46 -6.60 -25.27
CA ARG A 311 -33.21 -6.87 -26.68
C ARG A 311 -32.49 -8.20 -26.89
N GLU A 312 -32.63 -8.81 -28.03
CA GLU A 312 -31.84 -9.97 -28.44
C GLU A 312 -30.38 -9.59 -28.67
N LEU A 313 -29.48 -10.58 -28.57
CA LEU A 313 -28.06 -10.40 -28.87
C LEU A 313 -27.86 -10.02 -30.34
N THR A 314 -26.97 -9.05 -30.56
CA THR A 314 -26.53 -8.61 -31.88
C THR A 314 -25.09 -9.07 -32.14
N ALA A 315 -24.61 -8.93 -33.37
CA ALA A 315 -23.20 -9.20 -33.70
C ALA A 315 -22.21 -8.34 -32.90
N GLU A 316 -22.61 -7.11 -32.52
CA GLU A 316 -21.82 -6.23 -31.66
C GLU A 316 -21.73 -6.77 -30.24
N ASP A 317 -22.82 -7.34 -29.69
CA ASP A 317 -22.81 -7.98 -28.38
C ASP A 317 -21.88 -9.21 -28.37
N GLU A 318 -21.93 -10.04 -29.44
CA GLU A 318 -21.02 -11.19 -29.56
C GLU A 318 -19.55 -10.77 -29.70
N ALA A 319 -19.26 -9.66 -30.37
CA ALA A 319 -17.91 -9.10 -30.42
C ALA A 319 -17.44 -8.61 -29.04
N ALA A 320 -18.32 -7.96 -28.25
CA ALA A 320 -18.01 -7.55 -26.87
C ALA A 320 -17.81 -8.77 -25.94
N ILE A 321 -18.63 -9.82 -26.12
CA ILE A 321 -18.49 -11.10 -25.40
C ILE A 321 -17.12 -11.73 -25.70
N ALA A 322 -16.76 -11.82 -26.99
CA ALA A 322 -15.49 -12.39 -27.42
C ALA A 322 -14.29 -11.64 -26.81
N LEU A 323 -14.38 -10.31 -26.73
CA LEU A 323 -13.35 -9.49 -26.08
C LEU A 323 -13.32 -9.71 -24.58
N ALA A 324 -14.48 -9.74 -23.91
CA ALA A 324 -14.58 -9.94 -22.47
C ALA A 324 -13.98 -11.28 -22.01
N ASN A 325 -14.13 -12.35 -22.83
CA ASN A 325 -13.55 -13.67 -22.59
C ASN A 325 -12.01 -13.69 -22.61
N THR A 326 -11.34 -12.62 -23.06
CA THR A 326 -9.87 -12.52 -23.00
C THR A 326 -9.37 -12.02 -21.65
N VAL A 327 -10.27 -11.52 -20.79
CA VAL A 327 -9.92 -10.98 -19.47
C VAL A 327 -10.01 -12.08 -18.42
N PRO A 328 -9.08 -12.15 -17.45
CA PRO A 328 -9.02 -13.24 -16.47
C PRO A 328 -10.30 -13.46 -15.64
N HIS A 329 -10.95 -12.36 -15.24
CA HIS A 329 -12.22 -12.41 -14.50
C HIS A 329 -13.31 -11.72 -15.31
N LEU A 330 -14.45 -12.38 -15.45
CA LEU A 330 -15.60 -11.87 -16.21
C LEU A 330 -16.88 -11.93 -15.37
N ILE A 331 -17.59 -10.82 -15.32
CA ILE A 331 -18.97 -10.74 -14.81
C ILE A 331 -19.87 -10.17 -15.93
N VAL A 332 -20.94 -10.88 -16.23
CA VAL A 332 -21.93 -10.48 -17.22
C VAL A 332 -23.12 -9.83 -16.51
N ALA A 333 -23.26 -8.51 -16.66
CA ALA A 333 -24.38 -7.74 -16.15
C ALA A 333 -25.45 -7.56 -17.21
N VAL A 334 -26.54 -8.31 -17.11
CA VAL A 334 -27.74 -8.15 -17.96
C VAL A 334 -28.54 -7.00 -17.41
N ASN A 335 -28.33 -5.82 -17.98
CA ASN A 335 -28.92 -4.55 -17.54
C ASN A 335 -30.35 -4.37 -18.07
N LYS A 336 -31.05 -3.36 -17.52
CA LYS A 336 -32.45 -2.99 -17.83
C LYS A 336 -33.44 -4.10 -17.46
N SER A 337 -33.22 -4.77 -16.31
CA SER A 337 -34.12 -5.80 -15.78
C SER A 337 -35.50 -5.24 -15.40
N ASP A 338 -35.66 -3.94 -15.36
CA ASP A 338 -36.92 -3.19 -15.18
C ASP A 338 -37.80 -3.15 -16.44
N LEU A 339 -37.24 -3.52 -17.61
CA LEU A 339 -37.96 -3.59 -18.87
C LEU A 339 -38.37 -5.04 -19.24
N PRO A 340 -39.34 -5.23 -20.14
CA PRO A 340 -39.68 -6.56 -20.65
C PRO A 340 -38.43 -7.25 -21.21
N ARG A 341 -38.21 -8.48 -20.78
CA ARG A 341 -37.03 -9.27 -21.12
C ARG A 341 -37.18 -9.87 -22.52
N ALA A 342 -36.21 -9.65 -23.42
CA ALA A 342 -36.07 -10.28 -24.72
C ALA A 342 -34.84 -11.21 -24.80
N LEU A 343 -33.85 -10.99 -23.90
CA LEU A 343 -32.61 -11.76 -23.85
C LEU A 343 -32.80 -13.06 -23.09
N ASP A 344 -32.35 -14.18 -23.65
CA ASP A 344 -32.31 -15.48 -22.98
C ASP A 344 -31.13 -15.55 -22.01
N VAL A 345 -31.42 -15.29 -20.72
CA VAL A 345 -30.42 -15.33 -19.64
C VAL A 345 -30.00 -16.77 -19.32
N GLY A 346 -30.88 -17.77 -19.56
CA GLY A 346 -30.54 -19.17 -19.39
C GLY A 346 -29.41 -19.60 -20.33
N ALA A 347 -29.53 -19.26 -21.61
CA ALA A 347 -28.47 -19.53 -22.60
C ALA A 347 -27.13 -18.80 -22.27
N LEU A 348 -27.18 -17.63 -21.61
CA LEU A 348 -25.96 -16.97 -21.09
C LEU A 348 -25.37 -17.68 -19.86
N ALA A 349 -26.22 -18.15 -18.96
CA ALA A 349 -25.78 -18.89 -17.76
C ALA A 349 -25.14 -20.24 -18.11
N ASP A 350 -25.49 -20.84 -19.26
CA ASP A 350 -24.81 -22.02 -19.79
C ASP A 350 -23.40 -21.70 -20.37
N ARG A 351 -23.16 -20.42 -20.70
CA ARG A 351 -21.88 -19.96 -21.28
C ARG A 351 -20.93 -19.31 -20.25
N PHE A 352 -21.47 -18.78 -19.16
CA PHE A 352 -20.70 -17.96 -18.20
C PHE A 352 -21.11 -18.27 -16.75
N ASP A 353 -20.14 -18.37 -15.86
CA ASP A 353 -20.36 -18.69 -14.45
C ASP A 353 -21.06 -17.55 -13.67
N ASN A 354 -20.83 -16.29 -14.08
CA ASN A 354 -21.33 -15.10 -13.38
C ASN A 354 -22.22 -14.25 -14.29
N VAL A 355 -23.50 -14.62 -14.39
CA VAL A 355 -24.50 -13.86 -15.14
C VAL A 355 -25.53 -13.28 -14.17
N LEU A 356 -25.62 -11.96 -14.11
CA LEU A 356 -26.42 -11.24 -13.13
C LEU A 356 -27.42 -10.31 -13.82
N SER A 357 -28.68 -10.33 -13.38
CA SER A 357 -29.69 -9.38 -13.86
C SER A 357 -29.67 -8.13 -12.99
N VAL A 358 -29.46 -6.97 -13.61
CA VAL A 358 -29.36 -5.68 -12.91
C VAL A 358 -30.24 -4.62 -13.58
N SER A 359 -30.61 -3.59 -12.85
CA SER A 359 -31.18 -2.37 -13.41
C SER A 359 -30.40 -1.17 -12.86
N ALA A 360 -29.61 -0.55 -13.72
CA ALA A 360 -28.92 0.68 -13.37
C ALA A 360 -29.87 1.86 -13.09
N ALA A 361 -31.13 1.79 -13.60
CA ALA A 361 -32.14 2.82 -13.41
C ALA A 361 -32.82 2.73 -12.04
N THR A 362 -33.10 1.52 -11.56
CA THR A 362 -33.84 1.28 -10.31
C THR A 362 -32.95 0.84 -9.14
N GLY A 363 -31.71 0.45 -9.40
CA GLY A 363 -30.79 -0.12 -8.43
C GLY A 363 -31.00 -1.62 -8.18
N ALA A 364 -31.97 -2.25 -8.81
CA ALA A 364 -32.24 -3.68 -8.62
C ALA A 364 -31.03 -4.54 -9.07
N GLY A 365 -30.65 -5.52 -8.25
CA GLY A 365 -29.55 -6.44 -8.51
C GLY A 365 -28.14 -5.87 -8.34
N LEU A 366 -27.98 -4.59 -7.90
CA LEU A 366 -26.67 -4.01 -7.64
C LEU A 366 -26.00 -4.69 -6.43
N ASP A 367 -26.76 -5.09 -5.40
CA ASP A 367 -26.22 -5.85 -4.27
C ASP A 367 -25.56 -7.15 -4.73
N THR A 368 -26.27 -7.91 -5.60
CA THR A 368 -25.77 -9.18 -6.14
C THR A 368 -24.51 -8.95 -7.00
N LEU A 369 -24.47 -7.87 -7.77
CA LEU A 369 -23.29 -7.49 -8.56
C LEU A 369 -22.11 -7.13 -7.65
N THR A 370 -22.37 -6.40 -6.60
CA THR A 370 -21.39 -6.03 -5.58
C THR A 370 -20.81 -7.26 -4.89
N ASP A 371 -21.66 -8.19 -4.46
CA ASP A 371 -21.24 -9.45 -3.84
C ASP A 371 -20.43 -10.33 -4.81
N ALA A 372 -20.82 -10.38 -6.09
CA ALA A 372 -20.09 -11.13 -7.10
C ALA A 372 -18.69 -10.55 -7.36
N ILE A 373 -18.54 -9.22 -7.38
CA ILE A 373 -17.24 -8.56 -7.49
C ILE A 373 -16.38 -8.88 -6.25
N ALA A 374 -16.94 -8.76 -5.05
CA ALA A 374 -16.24 -9.08 -3.80
C ALA A 374 -15.79 -10.55 -3.75
N ALA A 375 -16.61 -11.48 -4.24
CA ALA A 375 -16.30 -12.91 -4.29
C ALA A 375 -15.15 -13.25 -5.26
N GLN A 376 -14.99 -12.49 -6.35
CA GLN A 376 -13.88 -12.67 -7.30
C GLN A 376 -12.52 -12.23 -6.72
N PHE A 377 -12.55 -11.27 -5.78
CA PHE A 377 -11.35 -10.69 -5.16
C PHE A 377 -11.46 -10.77 -3.63
N PRO A 378 -11.51 -11.99 -3.05
CA PRO A 378 -11.75 -12.14 -1.63
C PRO A 378 -10.62 -11.50 -0.81
N ALA A 379 -11.02 -10.80 0.26
CA ALA A 379 -10.13 -10.39 1.31
C ALA A 379 -9.49 -11.62 1.94
N GLY A 380 -8.18 -11.72 1.83
CA GLY A 380 -7.50 -12.89 2.37
C GLY A 380 -7.42 -12.89 3.88
N GLU A 381 -8.36 -13.50 4.53
CA GLU A 381 -8.27 -13.81 5.96
C GLU A 381 -7.10 -14.76 6.30
N SER A 382 -6.60 -15.52 5.31
CA SER A 382 -5.66 -16.62 5.54
C SER A 382 -4.17 -16.24 5.59
N THR A 383 -3.77 -15.02 5.22
CA THR A 383 -2.34 -14.64 5.16
C THR A 383 -1.89 -13.73 6.29
N GLY A 384 -2.78 -13.31 7.20
CA GLY A 384 -2.42 -12.46 8.35
C GLY A 384 -1.66 -11.19 7.97
N GLY A 385 -1.87 -10.65 6.74
CA GLY A 385 -1.20 -9.44 6.26
C GLY A 385 0.22 -9.63 5.70
N ALA A 386 0.71 -10.85 5.56
CA ALA A 386 2.03 -11.13 4.99
C ALA A 386 1.97 -11.22 3.45
N LEU A 387 1.53 -10.15 2.78
CA LEU A 387 1.49 -10.05 1.33
C LEU A 387 2.55 -9.08 0.81
N LEU A 388 3.25 -9.46 -0.26
CA LEU A 388 4.08 -8.54 -1.03
C LEU A 388 3.16 -7.59 -1.81
N THR A 389 3.36 -6.27 -1.70
CA THR A 389 2.46 -5.27 -2.29
C THR A 389 3.11 -4.42 -3.37
N ASN A 390 4.44 -4.44 -3.49
CA ASN A 390 5.15 -3.66 -4.50
C ASN A 390 6.18 -4.49 -5.28
N ALA A 391 6.57 -3.97 -6.46
CA ALA A 391 7.47 -4.66 -7.39
C ALA A 391 8.87 -4.89 -6.81
N ARG A 392 9.40 -3.96 -5.99
CA ARG A 392 10.69 -4.10 -5.32
C ARG A 392 10.71 -5.31 -4.39
N GLN A 393 9.66 -5.43 -3.55
CA GLN A 393 9.50 -6.56 -2.63
C GLN A 393 9.42 -7.88 -3.40
N ALA A 394 8.63 -7.93 -4.48
CA ALA A 394 8.47 -9.12 -5.30
C ALA A 394 9.77 -9.51 -6.01
N ASP A 395 10.53 -8.54 -6.54
CA ASP A 395 11.82 -8.81 -7.17
C ASP A 395 12.82 -9.40 -6.19
N ALA A 396 12.97 -8.79 -5.02
CA ALA A 396 13.87 -9.28 -3.98
C ALA A 396 13.47 -10.70 -3.49
N ALA A 397 12.16 -10.94 -3.30
CA ALA A 397 11.66 -12.28 -2.92
C ALA A 397 11.91 -13.31 -4.02
N ASN A 398 11.74 -12.97 -5.30
CA ASN A 398 12.04 -13.86 -6.43
C ASN A 398 13.53 -14.17 -6.53
N ARG A 399 14.41 -13.19 -6.36
CA ARG A 399 15.87 -13.43 -6.34
C ARG A 399 16.27 -14.35 -5.19
N ALA A 400 15.70 -14.12 -4.00
CA ALA A 400 15.92 -15.00 -2.85
C ALA A 400 15.42 -16.43 -3.13
N LEU A 401 14.24 -16.58 -3.73
CA LEU A 401 13.66 -17.87 -4.10
C LEU A 401 14.54 -18.63 -5.10
N SER A 402 15.02 -17.96 -6.16
CA SER A 402 15.92 -18.55 -7.15
C SER A 402 17.22 -19.04 -6.48
N ALA A 403 17.85 -18.19 -5.67
CA ALA A 403 19.09 -18.53 -4.98
C ALA A 403 18.91 -19.72 -4.00
N VAL A 404 17.84 -19.76 -3.23
CA VAL A 404 17.51 -20.90 -2.35
C VAL A 404 17.27 -22.19 -3.15
N ALA A 405 16.59 -22.09 -4.31
CA ALA A 405 16.34 -23.24 -5.18
C ALA A 405 17.65 -23.77 -5.79
N GLU A 406 18.57 -22.90 -6.20
CA GLU A 406 19.90 -23.25 -6.68
C GLU A 406 20.74 -23.91 -5.60
N ALA A 407 20.82 -23.32 -4.39
CA ALA A 407 21.49 -23.92 -3.22
C ALA A 407 20.98 -25.33 -2.92
N ARG A 408 19.65 -25.49 -2.91
CA ARG A 408 19.02 -26.78 -2.67
C ARG A 408 19.32 -27.80 -3.78
N GLY A 409 19.32 -27.35 -5.05
CA GLY A 409 19.68 -28.14 -6.21
C GLY A 409 21.14 -28.62 -6.14
N ALA A 410 22.07 -27.71 -5.89
CA ALA A 410 23.49 -28.00 -5.73
C ALA A 410 23.74 -29.04 -4.61
N LEU A 411 23.09 -28.83 -3.46
CA LEU A 411 23.21 -29.78 -2.33
C LEU A 411 22.65 -31.16 -2.69
N ARG A 412 21.57 -31.27 -3.45
CA ARG A 412 20.96 -32.54 -3.87
C ARG A 412 21.85 -33.35 -4.81
N ILE A 413 22.58 -32.72 -5.71
CA ILE A 413 23.50 -33.40 -6.63
C ILE A 413 24.88 -33.65 -6.02
N GLY A 414 25.09 -33.27 -4.76
CA GLY A 414 26.34 -33.53 -4.03
C GLY A 414 27.45 -32.53 -4.35
N MET A 415 27.12 -31.32 -4.74
CA MET A 415 28.09 -30.22 -4.86
C MET A 415 28.73 -29.93 -3.49
N THR A 416 29.92 -29.35 -3.55
CA THR A 416 30.65 -28.94 -2.34
C THR A 416 29.89 -27.85 -1.57
N PRO A 417 29.97 -27.82 -0.25
CA PRO A 417 29.21 -26.86 0.57
C PRO A 417 29.52 -25.39 0.28
N ASP A 418 30.72 -25.06 -0.18
CA ASP A 418 31.09 -23.70 -0.59
C ASP A 418 30.24 -23.16 -1.74
N VAL A 419 29.84 -23.99 -2.71
CA VAL A 419 28.92 -23.65 -3.78
C VAL A 419 27.52 -23.34 -3.20
N VAL A 420 27.03 -24.21 -2.30
CA VAL A 420 25.74 -24.02 -1.63
C VAL A 420 25.70 -22.73 -0.82
N LEU A 421 26.81 -22.38 -0.17
CA LEU A 421 26.91 -21.15 0.61
C LEU A 421 26.86 -19.89 -0.24
N THR A 422 27.53 -19.89 -1.41
CA THR A 422 27.47 -18.75 -2.33
C THR A 422 26.02 -18.40 -2.70
N ASP A 423 25.20 -19.43 -2.98
CA ASP A 423 23.80 -19.24 -3.28
C ASP A 423 23.00 -18.80 -2.03
N CYS A 424 23.34 -19.33 -0.84
CA CYS A 424 22.74 -18.88 0.42
C CYS A 424 23.05 -17.41 0.72
N GLU A 425 24.28 -16.96 0.47
CA GLU A 425 24.67 -15.55 0.62
C GLU A 425 23.90 -14.63 -0.34
N ALA A 426 23.69 -15.07 -1.59
CA ALA A 426 22.86 -14.36 -2.54
C ALA A 426 21.40 -14.25 -2.06
N ALA A 427 20.86 -15.32 -1.48
CA ALA A 427 19.52 -15.29 -0.89
C ALA A 427 19.45 -14.37 0.33
N LEU A 428 20.44 -14.40 1.22
CA LEU A 428 20.53 -13.52 2.39
C LEU A 428 20.66 -12.05 1.99
N ALA A 429 21.43 -11.74 0.95
CA ALA A 429 21.53 -10.38 0.41
C ALA A 429 20.18 -9.87 -0.11
N ALA A 430 19.47 -10.70 -0.90
CA ALA A 430 18.14 -10.34 -1.42
C ALA A 430 17.10 -10.16 -0.30
N LEU A 431 17.10 -11.02 0.73
CA LEU A 431 16.25 -10.88 1.92
C LEU A 431 16.65 -9.66 2.76
N GLY A 432 17.95 -9.34 2.83
CA GLY A 432 18.47 -8.14 3.48
C GLY A 432 17.95 -6.85 2.85
N GLU A 433 17.75 -6.83 1.55
CA GLU A 433 17.12 -5.71 0.84
C GLU A 433 15.63 -5.55 1.20
N LEU A 434 14.91 -6.64 1.50
CA LEU A 434 13.51 -6.57 1.92
C LEU A 434 13.32 -5.85 3.26
N ASN A 435 14.11 -6.23 4.26
CA ASN A 435 14.00 -5.69 5.62
C ASN A 435 14.85 -4.45 5.88
N GLY A 436 15.68 -4.04 4.91
CA GLY A 436 16.53 -2.86 5.03
C GLY A 436 17.88 -3.07 5.71
N LYS A 437 18.30 -4.32 5.98
CA LYS A 437 19.62 -4.61 6.57
C LYS A 437 20.79 -4.33 5.61
N GLN A 438 20.53 -4.33 4.30
CA GLN A 438 21.50 -4.05 3.23
C GLN A 438 20.87 -3.16 2.16
N VAL A 439 20.64 -1.90 2.46
CA VAL A 439 20.03 -0.96 1.52
C VAL A 439 20.99 0.20 1.23
N ARG A 440 21.09 0.58 -0.03
CA ARG A 440 21.82 1.77 -0.45
C ARG A 440 21.08 3.03 -0.05
N ASP A 441 21.80 4.08 0.34
CA ASP A 441 21.23 5.35 0.83
C ASP A 441 20.28 6.00 -0.20
N ASP A 442 20.62 5.95 -1.50
CA ASP A 442 19.81 6.48 -2.59
C ASP A 442 18.45 5.75 -2.74
N LEU A 443 18.38 4.45 -2.45
CA LEU A 443 17.12 3.71 -2.43
C LEU A 443 16.24 4.12 -1.25
N VAL A 444 16.85 4.30 -0.07
CA VAL A 444 16.17 4.80 1.13
C VAL A 444 15.53 6.15 0.82
N ASP A 445 16.29 7.09 0.24
CA ASP A 445 15.78 8.41 -0.14
C ASP A 445 14.63 8.35 -1.14
N THR A 446 14.70 7.44 -2.11
CA THR A 446 13.62 7.25 -3.11
C THR A 446 12.33 6.73 -2.47
N ILE A 447 12.42 5.78 -1.54
CA ILE A 447 11.25 5.22 -0.84
C ILE A 447 10.56 6.32 -0.03
N PHE A 448 11.34 7.07 0.77
CA PHE A 448 10.78 8.07 1.67
C PHE A 448 10.33 9.37 0.97
N SER A 449 10.84 9.69 -0.22
CA SER A 449 10.37 10.85 -1.00
C SER A 449 8.89 10.79 -1.38
N ARG A 450 8.27 9.62 -1.33
CA ARG A 450 6.84 9.39 -1.63
C ARG A 450 5.92 9.59 -0.42
N VAL A 451 6.48 9.72 0.77
CA VAL A 451 5.73 9.93 2.02
C VAL A 451 5.49 11.43 2.24
N CYS A 452 4.32 11.80 2.75
CA CYS A 452 3.99 13.21 3.00
C CYS A 452 4.96 13.88 3.99
N VAL A 453 5.18 15.20 3.83
CA VAL A 453 5.91 16.02 4.80
C VAL A 453 5.16 15.99 6.14
N GLY A 454 5.87 15.77 7.24
CA GLY A 454 5.28 15.68 8.58
C GLY A 454 5.08 14.25 9.09
N LYS A 455 5.44 13.24 8.26
CA LYS A 455 5.49 11.82 8.67
C LYS A 455 6.82 11.16 8.34
#